data_b0e4d444a5788c7f0610d5e946888fa8
#
_entry.id   b0e4d444a5788c7f0610d5e946888fa8
#
_cell.length_a   1.000
_cell.length_b   1.000
_cell.length_c   1.000
_cell.angle_alpha   90.00
_cell.angle_beta   90.00
_cell.angle_gamma   90.00
#
_symmetry.space_group_name_H-M   'P 1'
#
loop_
_entity.id
_entity.type
_entity.pdbx_description
1 polymer ?
#
loop_
_entity_poly.entity_id
_entity_poly.type
_entity_poly.pdbx_seq_one_letter_code
_entity_poly.pdbx_strand_id
1 'polypeptide(L)'
;MAIFDIEKDDLLRLSDERLEELIARLSEAEIAAHGHSPASVSWSGSIKAPDEGIDIHVEVDTSELETGFLSRPNTVLQSKKDSMPKSAIAAEMLKDGELNPTIANQAQIGGSYIIVSLADDCSPPMKKDRLEAMWAALANDPNKDNIHLDFFDRSKLVQWVRQHPSVLLWLKGKLGQGYSGWQPYGAWSNPPKGSPDTLISAPGVTVHVPTERGQELSIEDAIEPMRRLIRTSNKAIRITGLSGVGKTRIAQALFDETVGTDPLDRTIAVYVDTGQDPDPSASAMLDRLIAEGRRAVMILNNCPSDLHSALAAKVSAGNGDVSLITVEYDIRDDKPHDLSPDLPPIFWRVRGLISGATRRAFPAPSLP
;
A
#
# COMPACT_ATOMS: atom_id res chain seq x y z
N MET A 1 14.14 -7.27 17.56
CA MET A 1 13.96 -6.24 16.53
C MET A 1 12.49 -6.27 16.13
N ALA A 2 11.80 -5.13 16.13
CA ALA A 2 10.40 -5.08 15.72
C ALA A 2 10.33 -5.39 14.22
N ILE A 3 9.35 -6.19 13.79
CA ILE A 3 9.23 -6.63 12.37
C ILE A 3 9.01 -5.43 11.44
N PHE A 4 8.22 -4.45 11.90
CA PHE A 4 7.93 -3.22 11.17
C PHE A 4 8.81 -2.05 11.60
N ASP A 5 9.97 -2.31 12.21
CA ASP A 5 10.92 -1.26 12.53
C ASP A 5 11.98 -1.15 11.43
N ILE A 6 12.30 0.07 11.08
CA ILE A 6 13.42 0.41 10.23
C ILE A 6 14.29 1.40 10.97
N GLU A 7 15.59 1.14 11.00
CA GLU A 7 16.54 2.05 11.61
C GLU A 7 16.96 3.14 10.61
N LYS A 8 17.30 4.30 11.14
CA LYS A 8 17.75 5.43 10.30
C LYS A 8 18.89 5.04 9.36
N ASP A 9 19.82 4.23 9.87
CA ASP A 9 21.01 3.84 9.12
C ASP A 9 20.74 2.81 8.01
N ASP A 10 19.62 2.09 8.08
CA ASP A 10 19.19 1.22 7.00
C ASP A 10 18.93 2.02 5.71
N LEU A 11 18.35 3.21 5.84
CA LEU A 11 18.05 4.08 4.69
C LEU A 11 19.31 4.55 3.95
N LEU A 12 20.44 4.72 4.65
CA LEU A 12 21.71 5.14 4.03
C LEU A 12 22.23 4.16 2.96
N ARG A 13 21.70 2.94 2.94
CA ARG A 13 22.05 1.90 1.97
C ARG A 13 21.32 2.06 0.63
N LEU A 14 20.35 2.97 0.53
CA LEU A 14 19.62 3.23 -0.70
C LEU A 14 20.52 3.94 -1.73
N SER A 15 20.35 3.61 -3.01
CA SER A 15 20.84 4.42 -4.12
C SER A 15 19.93 5.64 -4.34
N ASP A 16 20.38 6.60 -5.13
CA ASP A 16 19.56 7.77 -5.49
C ASP A 16 18.23 7.35 -6.13
N GLU A 17 18.26 6.47 -7.11
CA GLU A 17 17.07 5.92 -7.78
C GLU A 17 16.11 5.23 -6.79
N ARG A 18 16.66 4.54 -5.78
CA ARG A 18 15.82 3.87 -4.76
C ARG A 18 15.25 4.84 -3.75
N LEU A 19 15.94 5.94 -3.49
CA LEU A 19 15.40 7.03 -2.66
C LEU A 19 14.23 7.71 -3.36
N GLU A 20 14.37 8.05 -4.64
CA GLU A 20 13.27 8.58 -5.46
C GLU A 20 12.06 7.63 -5.47
N GLU A 21 12.29 6.34 -5.77
CA GLU A 21 11.24 5.31 -5.76
C GLU A 21 10.55 5.22 -4.39
N LEU A 22 11.32 5.32 -3.29
CA LEU A 22 10.77 5.31 -1.94
C LEU A 22 9.86 6.52 -1.69
N ILE A 23 10.33 7.73 -2.04
CA ILE A 23 9.56 8.96 -1.83
C ILE A 23 8.28 8.94 -2.69
N ALA A 24 8.36 8.48 -3.95
CA ALA A 24 7.20 8.33 -4.81
C ALA A 24 6.15 7.38 -4.20
N ARG A 25 6.58 6.19 -3.75
CA ARG A 25 5.68 5.22 -3.10
C ARG A 25 5.09 5.74 -1.79
N LEU A 26 5.84 6.50 -1.03
CA LEU A 26 5.34 7.14 0.18
C LEU A 26 4.30 8.21 -0.15
N SER A 27 4.53 8.99 -1.20
CA SER A 27 3.57 10.00 -1.68
C SER A 27 2.29 9.34 -2.18
N GLU A 28 2.39 8.28 -2.99
CA GLU A 28 1.24 7.46 -3.42
C GLU A 28 0.45 6.92 -2.22
N ALA A 29 1.17 6.41 -1.20
CA ALA A 29 0.59 5.86 0.00
C ALA A 29 -0.13 6.93 0.85
N GLU A 30 0.49 8.09 0.99
CA GLU A 30 -0.04 9.19 1.77
C GLU A 30 -1.34 9.74 1.18
N ILE A 31 -1.37 10.01 -0.14
CA ILE A 31 -2.60 10.51 -0.79
C ILE A 31 -3.70 9.45 -0.85
N ALA A 32 -3.35 8.16 -1.04
CA ALA A 32 -4.31 7.05 -1.03
C ALA A 32 -4.96 6.89 0.35
N ALA A 33 -4.21 7.05 1.44
CA ALA A 33 -4.74 7.02 2.80
C ALA A 33 -5.76 8.15 3.08
N HIS A 34 -5.70 9.22 2.28
CA HIS A 34 -6.62 10.37 2.34
C HIS A 34 -7.70 10.34 1.24
N GLY A 35 -7.87 9.20 0.55
CA GLY A 35 -8.94 8.99 -0.41
C GLY A 35 -8.67 9.52 -1.82
N HIS A 36 -7.41 9.84 -2.15
CA HIS A 36 -7.02 10.30 -3.48
C HIS A 36 -6.32 9.21 -4.29
N SER A 37 -6.40 9.31 -5.62
CA SER A 37 -5.78 8.31 -6.50
C SER A 37 -4.26 8.36 -6.46
N PRO A 38 -3.55 7.24 -6.27
CA PRO A 38 -2.09 7.16 -6.43
C PRO A 38 -1.60 7.61 -7.82
N ALA A 39 -2.44 7.59 -8.86
CA ALA A 39 -2.11 8.11 -10.19
C ALA A 39 -1.84 9.62 -10.22
N SER A 40 -2.19 10.34 -9.14
CA SER A 40 -1.86 11.76 -8.94
C SER A 40 -0.38 11.99 -8.58
N VAL A 41 0.42 10.93 -8.44
CA VAL A 41 1.87 11.02 -8.21
C VAL A 41 2.60 10.69 -9.50
N SER A 42 3.43 11.58 -9.95
CA SER A 42 4.37 11.37 -11.07
C SER A 42 5.81 11.49 -10.58
N TRP A 43 6.70 10.66 -11.15
CA TRP A 43 8.12 10.67 -10.83
C TRP A 43 8.94 10.16 -12.02
N SER A 44 10.18 10.64 -12.16
CA SER A 44 10.96 10.44 -13.36
C SER A 44 11.38 8.98 -13.60
N GLY A 45 11.31 8.15 -12.59
CA GLY A 45 11.72 6.73 -12.71
C GLY A 45 13.06 6.59 -13.40
N SER A 46 13.72 5.68 -13.75
CA SER A 46 15.06 5.54 -14.32
C SER A 46 15.33 6.25 -15.68
N ILE A 47 14.49 7.17 -16.11
CA ILE A 47 14.73 7.96 -17.32
C ILE A 47 15.50 9.22 -16.90
N LYS A 48 16.77 9.28 -17.25
CA LYS A 48 17.61 10.49 -17.19
C LYS A 48 17.16 11.51 -18.26
N ALA A 49 15.92 11.96 -18.18
CA ALA A 49 15.51 13.17 -18.87
C ALA A 49 16.03 14.37 -18.08
N PRO A 50 16.39 15.49 -18.69
CA PRO A 50 16.68 16.72 -17.98
C PRO A 50 15.34 17.26 -17.42
N ASP A 51 14.98 16.79 -16.23
CA ASP A 51 13.70 17.05 -15.58
C ASP A 51 13.85 18.32 -14.75
N GLU A 52 13.89 19.45 -15.31
CA GLU A 52 13.78 20.78 -14.67
C GLU A 52 13.92 20.84 -13.12
N GLY A 53 14.54 19.79 -12.49
CA GLY A 53 14.74 19.63 -11.05
C GLY A 53 13.49 19.15 -10.29
N ILE A 54 12.67 18.29 -10.91
CA ILE A 54 11.53 17.63 -10.27
C ILE A 54 11.80 16.14 -10.20
N ASP A 55 11.99 15.57 -9.01
CA ASP A 55 12.11 14.12 -8.85
C ASP A 55 10.72 13.49 -8.65
N ILE A 56 9.88 14.08 -7.80
CA ILE A 56 8.51 13.60 -7.54
C ILE A 56 7.53 14.79 -7.54
N HIS A 57 6.43 14.65 -8.25
CA HIS A 57 5.35 15.62 -8.29
C HIS A 57 4.03 14.96 -7.88
N VAL A 58 3.38 15.55 -6.90
CA VAL A 58 2.02 15.19 -6.44
C VAL A 58 1.08 16.28 -6.90
N GLU A 59 0.04 15.91 -7.66
CA GLU A 59 -0.99 16.83 -8.12
C GLU A 59 -2.38 16.22 -7.91
N VAL A 60 -3.07 16.67 -6.86
CA VAL A 60 -4.39 16.16 -6.47
C VAL A 60 -5.44 17.20 -6.83
N ASP A 61 -6.51 16.76 -7.48
CA ASP A 61 -7.64 17.65 -7.83
C ASP A 61 -8.54 17.90 -6.61
N THR A 62 -8.05 18.76 -5.74
CA THR A 62 -8.77 19.24 -4.55
C THR A 62 -8.30 20.65 -4.21
N SER A 63 -9.15 21.43 -3.53
CA SER A 63 -8.78 22.75 -3.04
C SER A 63 -7.87 22.71 -1.81
N GLU A 64 -7.94 21.63 -1.03
CA GLU A 64 -7.21 21.48 0.23
C GLU A 64 -6.72 20.03 0.36
N LEU A 65 -5.45 19.88 0.67
CA LEU A 65 -4.83 18.63 1.11
C LEU A 65 -3.97 18.97 2.32
N GLU A 66 -4.29 18.40 3.45
CA GLU A 66 -3.47 18.48 4.65
C GLU A 66 -3.32 17.07 5.22
N THR A 67 -2.14 16.50 5.06
CA THR A 67 -1.77 15.23 5.63
C THR A 67 -0.63 15.41 6.63
N GLY A 68 -0.18 14.34 7.27
CA GLY A 68 0.97 14.39 8.16
C GLY A 68 2.30 14.74 7.46
N PHE A 69 2.36 14.60 6.13
CA PHE A 69 3.58 14.76 5.33
C PHE A 69 3.41 15.67 4.12
N LEU A 70 2.22 15.74 3.54
CA LEU A 70 1.93 16.59 2.39
C LEU A 70 0.92 17.67 2.80
N SER A 71 1.29 18.95 2.67
CA SER A 71 0.50 20.06 3.18
C SER A 71 -0.25 20.83 2.09
N ARG A 72 -0.07 20.46 0.82
CA ARG A 72 -0.70 21.14 -0.32
C ARG A 72 -1.07 20.15 -1.41
N PRO A 73 -2.16 20.40 -2.16
CA PRO A 73 -2.59 19.54 -3.27
C PRO A 73 -1.58 19.43 -4.40
N ASN A 74 -0.80 20.48 -4.62
CA ASN A 74 0.29 20.50 -5.56
C ASN A 74 1.61 20.58 -4.79
N THR A 75 2.36 19.46 -4.78
CA THR A 75 3.60 19.35 -4.02
C THR A 75 4.71 18.75 -4.89
N VAL A 76 5.84 19.44 -4.92
CA VAL A 76 7.09 18.94 -5.51
C VAL A 76 8.01 18.48 -4.39
N LEU A 77 8.55 17.26 -4.52
CA LEU A 77 9.58 16.73 -3.62
C LEU A 77 10.86 16.50 -4.40
N GLN A 78 11.95 17.03 -3.86
CA GLN A 78 13.30 16.88 -4.40
C GLN A 78 14.09 15.92 -3.52
N SER A 79 14.56 14.81 -4.08
CA SER A 79 15.36 13.82 -3.36
C SER A 79 16.83 14.16 -3.36
N LYS A 80 17.50 14.02 -2.24
CA LYS A 80 18.94 14.22 -2.10
C LYS A 80 19.52 13.13 -1.21
N LYS A 81 20.45 12.36 -1.77
CA LYS A 81 21.17 11.35 -0.99
C LYS A 81 22.18 12.00 -0.07
N ASP A 82 22.83 13.06 -0.53
CA ASP A 82 23.86 13.78 0.18
C ASP A 82 23.28 14.77 1.19
N SER A 83 24.15 15.22 2.11
CA SER A 83 23.80 16.25 3.06
C SER A 83 23.57 17.61 2.39
N MET A 84 22.56 18.33 2.85
CA MET A 84 22.10 19.60 2.32
C MET A 84 22.42 20.77 3.30
N PRO A 85 23.70 21.18 3.45
CA PRO A 85 24.03 22.40 4.19
C PRO A 85 23.46 23.65 3.51
N LYS A 86 23.44 24.81 4.20
CA LYS A 86 22.88 26.07 3.68
C LYS A 86 23.36 26.39 2.26
N SER A 87 24.64 26.14 1.95
CA SER A 87 25.18 26.39 0.60
C SER A 87 24.64 25.44 -0.46
N ALA A 88 24.43 24.18 -0.13
CA ALA A 88 23.85 23.19 -1.05
C ALA A 88 22.36 23.50 -1.28
N ILE A 89 21.61 23.90 -0.24
CA ILE A 89 20.23 24.35 -0.38
C ILE A 89 20.15 25.58 -1.29
N ALA A 90 21.02 26.58 -1.07
CA ALA A 90 21.05 27.76 -1.94
C ALA A 90 21.33 27.40 -3.41
N ALA A 91 22.25 26.45 -3.66
CA ALA A 91 22.53 25.98 -5.01
C ALA A 91 21.35 25.20 -5.63
N GLU A 92 20.58 24.45 -4.84
CA GLU A 92 19.39 23.72 -5.29
C GLU A 92 18.22 24.64 -5.60
N MET A 93 18.01 25.65 -4.76
CA MET A 93 16.90 26.60 -4.90
C MET A 93 17.12 27.59 -6.05
N LEU A 94 18.38 27.78 -6.49
CA LEU A 94 18.75 28.74 -7.53
C LEU A 94 19.29 28.03 -8.76
N LYS A 95 18.93 28.52 -9.95
CA LYS A 95 19.47 28.12 -11.25
C LYS A 95 20.03 29.37 -11.92
N ASP A 96 21.32 29.34 -12.25
CA ASP A 96 22.02 30.48 -12.87
C ASP A 96 21.93 31.81 -12.06
N GLY A 97 21.79 31.69 -10.74
CA GLY A 97 21.67 32.83 -9.81
C GLY A 97 20.25 33.37 -9.62
N GLU A 98 19.27 32.85 -10.33
CA GLU A 98 17.86 33.18 -10.19
C GLU A 98 17.09 32.02 -9.51
N LEU A 99 15.89 32.31 -8.99
CA LEU A 99 15.06 31.26 -8.39
C LEU A 99 14.73 30.18 -9.42
N ASN A 100 14.88 28.91 -9.03
CA ASN A 100 14.54 27.78 -9.89
C ASN A 100 13.09 27.91 -10.39
N PRO A 101 12.84 27.81 -11.73
CA PRO A 101 11.53 27.99 -12.33
C PRO A 101 10.43 27.11 -11.71
N THR A 102 10.76 25.87 -11.35
CA THR A 102 9.83 24.95 -10.67
C THR A 102 9.37 25.54 -9.34
N ILE A 103 10.28 26.10 -8.55
CA ILE A 103 9.96 26.68 -7.24
C ILE A 103 9.14 27.97 -7.42
N ALA A 104 9.51 28.80 -8.41
CA ALA A 104 8.74 30.00 -8.75
C ALA A 104 7.30 29.65 -9.18
N ASN A 105 7.13 28.59 -9.96
CA ASN A 105 5.80 28.07 -10.32
C ASN A 105 5.01 27.60 -9.09
N GLN A 106 5.63 26.84 -8.18
CA GLN A 106 4.99 26.40 -6.93
C GLN A 106 4.57 27.62 -6.08
N ALA A 107 5.38 28.67 -6.02
CA ALA A 107 5.02 29.91 -5.35
C ALA A 107 3.82 30.59 -6.02
N GLN A 108 3.77 30.61 -7.34
CA GLN A 108 2.68 31.22 -8.10
C GLN A 108 1.33 30.53 -7.88
N ILE A 109 1.32 29.18 -7.84
CA ILE A 109 0.09 28.37 -7.69
C ILE A 109 -0.30 28.10 -6.23
N GLY A 110 0.50 28.51 -5.26
CA GLY A 110 0.25 28.24 -3.84
C GLY A 110 0.54 26.78 -3.46
N GLY A 111 1.46 26.14 -4.16
CA GLY A 111 1.87 24.76 -3.93
C GLY A 111 2.90 24.58 -2.80
N SER A 112 3.58 23.44 -2.79
CA SER A 112 4.61 23.11 -1.81
C SER A 112 5.90 22.63 -2.51
N TYR A 113 7.05 22.98 -1.91
CA TYR A 113 8.35 22.44 -2.32
C TYR A 113 9.08 21.87 -1.11
N ILE A 114 9.43 20.60 -1.17
CA ILE A 114 10.02 19.84 -0.07
C ILE A 114 11.34 19.25 -0.51
N ILE A 115 12.42 19.56 0.20
CA ILE A 115 13.70 18.86 0.03
C ILE A 115 13.75 17.68 0.99
N VAL A 116 14.01 16.49 0.47
CA VAL A 116 14.17 15.25 1.24
C VAL A 116 15.63 14.84 1.22
N SER A 117 16.34 14.99 2.35
CA SER A 117 17.76 14.63 2.45
C SER A 117 17.97 13.36 3.25
N LEU A 118 18.60 12.37 2.63
CA LEU A 118 18.87 11.07 3.27
C LEU A 118 20.05 11.13 4.24
N ALA A 119 21.10 11.89 3.93
CA ALA A 119 22.28 11.99 4.78
C ALA A 119 22.05 12.86 6.03
N ASP A 120 21.12 13.80 5.97
CA ASP A 120 20.82 14.69 7.10
C ASP A 120 19.99 13.97 8.19
N ASP A 121 20.37 14.20 9.45
CA ASP A 121 19.61 13.86 10.67
C ASP A 121 19.65 15.08 11.57
N CYS A 122 18.66 15.96 11.43
CA CYS A 122 18.72 17.32 11.91
C CYS A 122 18.21 17.46 13.33
N SER A 123 18.99 18.13 14.18
CA SER A 123 18.44 18.73 15.41
C SER A 123 17.48 19.89 15.05
N PRO A 124 16.57 20.29 15.97
CA PRO A 124 15.65 21.39 15.69
C PRO A 124 16.33 22.69 15.21
N PRO A 125 17.46 23.15 15.76
CA PRO A 125 18.21 24.29 15.22
C PRO A 125 18.72 24.05 13.78
N MET A 126 19.24 22.86 13.48
CA MET A 126 19.72 22.53 12.13
C MET A 126 18.57 22.55 11.12
N LYS A 127 17.40 21.98 11.46
CA LYS A 127 16.23 22.03 10.60
C LYS A 127 15.80 23.46 10.33
N LYS A 128 15.78 24.31 11.35
CA LYS A 128 15.49 25.75 11.20
C LYS A 128 16.46 26.40 10.24
N ASP A 129 17.77 26.14 10.38
CA ASP A 129 18.80 26.66 9.47
C ASP A 129 18.58 26.25 8.01
N ARG A 130 18.12 25.01 7.76
CA ARG A 130 17.76 24.53 6.41
C ARG A 130 16.59 25.34 5.83
N LEU A 131 15.51 25.45 6.60
CA LEU A 131 14.33 26.23 6.19
C LEU A 131 14.65 27.69 5.96
N GLU A 132 15.45 28.32 6.82
CA GLU A 132 15.92 29.72 6.61
C GLU A 132 16.68 29.87 5.31
N ALA A 133 17.52 28.90 4.92
CA ALA A 133 18.22 28.93 3.64
C ALA A 133 17.27 28.81 2.45
N MET A 134 16.22 27.96 2.56
CA MET A 134 15.19 27.88 1.53
C MET A 134 14.42 29.20 1.39
N TRP A 135 13.97 29.79 2.50
CA TRP A 135 13.28 31.08 2.50
C TRP A 135 14.15 32.24 2.00
N ALA A 136 15.46 32.23 2.28
CA ALA A 136 16.37 33.25 1.80
C ALA A 136 16.47 33.28 0.26
N ALA A 137 16.39 32.12 -0.38
CA ALA A 137 16.38 32.02 -1.85
C ALA A 137 15.12 32.64 -2.48
N LEU A 138 13.98 32.62 -1.78
CA LEU A 138 12.72 33.21 -2.23
C LEU A 138 12.58 34.71 -1.88
N ALA A 139 13.55 35.32 -1.24
CA ALA A 139 13.40 36.68 -0.66
C ALA A 139 12.87 37.72 -1.65
N ASN A 140 13.24 37.58 -2.93
CA ASN A 140 12.85 38.53 -3.99
C ASN A 140 11.66 38.04 -4.83
N ASP A 141 11.10 36.88 -4.59
CA ASP A 141 9.95 36.36 -5.35
C ASP A 141 8.65 37.08 -4.87
N PRO A 142 7.83 37.59 -5.79
CA PRO A 142 6.58 38.30 -5.42
C PRO A 142 5.53 37.38 -4.78
N ASN A 143 5.59 36.06 -5.03
CA ASN A 143 4.64 35.07 -4.54
C ASN A 143 5.18 34.24 -3.35
N LYS A 144 6.30 34.66 -2.76
CA LYS A 144 6.96 33.92 -1.67
C LYS A 144 6.04 33.52 -0.52
N ASP A 145 5.05 34.33 -0.20
CA ASP A 145 4.13 34.09 0.93
C ASP A 145 3.05 33.03 0.60
N ASN A 146 2.92 32.61 -0.66
CA ASN A 146 1.94 31.60 -1.08
C ASN A 146 2.47 30.17 -1.03
N ILE A 147 3.79 29.97 -1.13
CA ILE A 147 4.39 28.64 -1.15
C ILE A 147 4.54 28.05 0.26
N HIS A 148 4.39 26.72 0.37
CA HIS A 148 4.80 26.00 1.56
C HIS A 148 6.19 25.37 1.33
N LEU A 149 7.13 25.60 2.23
CA LEU A 149 8.46 24.99 2.21
C LEU A 149 8.65 24.05 3.40
N ASP A 150 9.16 22.85 3.17
CA ASP A 150 9.60 21.96 4.25
C ASP A 150 10.91 21.26 3.88
N PHE A 151 11.57 20.74 4.91
CA PHE A 151 12.80 19.98 4.80
C PHE A 151 12.63 18.66 5.58
N PHE A 152 12.67 17.54 4.86
CA PHE A 152 12.59 16.21 5.45
C PHE A 152 13.99 15.63 5.58
N ASP A 153 14.41 15.43 6.81
CA ASP A 153 15.60 14.68 7.13
C ASP A 153 15.32 13.18 7.21
N ARG A 154 16.36 12.40 7.41
CA ARG A 154 16.25 10.93 7.56
C ARG A 154 15.29 10.52 8.68
N SER A 155 15.24 11.26 9.79
CA SER A 155 14.31 10.98 10.88
C SER A 155 12.86 11.14 10.45
N LYS A 156 12.53 12.20 9.72
CA LYS A 156 11.17 12.42 9.19
C LYS A 156 10.82 11.37 8.14
N LEU A 157 11.77 10.97 7.29
CA LEU A 157 11.57 9.92 6.29
C LEU A 157 11.27 8.55 6.95
N VAL A 158 12.01 8.18 8.01
CA VAL A 158 11.71 6.96 8.79
C VAL A 158 10.31 7.01 9.40
N GLN A 159 9.90 8.16 9.94
CA GLN A 159 8.54 8.32 10.46
C GLN A 159 7.49 8.11 9.37
N TRP A 160 7.73 8.62 8.17
CA TRP A 160 6.83 8.45 7.04
C TRP A 160 6.73 6.99 6.60
N VAL A 161 7.87 6.31 6.42
CA VAL A 161 7.91 4.87 6.11
C VAL A 161 7.11 4.05 7.13
N ARG A 162 7.24 4.38 8.42
CA ARG A 162 6.53 3.66 9.49
C ARG A 162 5.02 3.81 9.45
N GLN A 163 4.46 4.82 8.77
CA GLN A 163 3.01 4.97 8.60
C GLN A 163 2.43 3.98 7.58
N HIS A 164 3.25 3.46 6.64
CA HIS A 164 2.79 2.67 5.52
C HIS A 164 3.40 1.26 5.51
N PRO A 165 2.74 0.25 6.14
CA PRO A 165 3.26 -1.12 6.27
C PRO A 165 3.69 -1.77 4.95
N SER A 166 2.93 -1.54 3.88
CA SER A 166 3.25 -2.09 2.55
C SER A 166 4.54 -1.49 1.97
N VAL A 167 4.74 -0.17 2.12
CA VAL A 167 5.96 0.51 1.68
C VAL A 167 7.16 0.03 2.50
N LEU A 168 6.98 -0.16 3.81
CA LEU A 168 8.01 -0.71 4.68
C LEU A 168 8.41 -2.13 4.28
N LEU A 169 7.46 -3.02 3.95
CA LEU A 169 7.76 -4.36 3.45
C LEU A 169 8.53 -4.32 2.13
N TRP A 170 8.11 -3.46 1.21
CA TRP A 170 8.83 -3.23 -0.04
C TRP A 170 10.27 -2.78 0.21
N LEU A 171 10.46 -1.78 1.07
CA LEU A 171 11.76 -1.23 1.41
C LEU A 171 12.69 -2.29 2.03
N LYS A 172 12.19 -3.07 3.00
CA LYS A 172 12.96 -4.17 3.59
C LYS A 172 13.37 -5.21 2.55
N GLY A 173 12.51 -5.52 1.60
CA GLY A 173 12.84 -6.38 0.45
C GLY A 173 14.00 -5.80 -0.38
N LYS A 174 14.01 -4.50 -0.65
CA LYS A 174 15.09 -3.82 -1.39
C LYS A 174 16.41 -3.77 -0.62
N LEU A 175 16.35 -3.73 0.70
CA LEU A 175 17.53 -3.74 1.58
C LEU A 175 18.08 -5.16 1.85
N GLY A 176 17.45 -6.20 1.30
CA GLY A 176 17.82 -7.59 1.56
C GLY A 176 17.43 -8.07 2.97
N GLN A 177 16.51 -7.39 3.62
CA GLN A 177 15.98 -7.68 4.97
C GLN A 177 14.53 -8.16 4.90
N GLY A 178 14.07 -8.61 3.71
CA GLY A 178 12.68 -9.01 3.49
C GLY A 178 12.26 -10.18 4.37
N TYR A 179 10.98 -10.19 4.72
CA TYR A 179 10.35 -11.31 5.41
C TYR A 179 10.04 -12.42 4.42
N SER A 180 10.42 -13.65 4.75
CA SER A 180 10.14 -14.79 3.87
C SER A 180 8.64 -14.96 3.67
N GLY A 181 8.20 -15.00 2.41
CA GLY A 181 6.80 -15.20 2.01
C GLY A 181 5.89 -13.96 2.10
N TRP A 182 6.26 -12.92 2.84
CA TRP A 182 5.45 -11.71 2.98
C TRP A 182 5.69 -10.72 1.85
N GLN A 183 4.62 -10.17 1.29
CA GLN A 183 4.66 -9.31 0.12
C GLN A 183 3.75 -8.08 0.29
N PRO A 184 4.16 -6.90 -0.19
CA PRO A 184 3.28 -5.75 -0.32
C PRO A 184 2.34 -5.94 -1.52
N TYR A 185 1.28 -5.13 -1.62
CA TYR A 185 0.49 -5.06 -2.84
C TYR A 185 1.40 -4.73 -4.05
N GLY A 186 1.09 -5.33 -5.19
CA GLY A 186 1.87 -5.18 -6.43
C GLY A 186 2.72 -6.41 -6.75
N ALA A 187 3.40 -7.03 -5.78
CA ALA A 187 4.22 -8.22 -6.05
C ALA A 187 3.36 -9.47 -6.31
N TRP A 188 2.36 -9.71 -5.48
CA TRP A 188 1.43 -10.84 -5.58
C TRP A 188 0.19 -10.54 -6.44
N SER A 189 -0.12 -9.27 -6.69
CA SER A 189 -1.30 -8.84 -7.43
C SER A 189 -1.08 -8.78 -8.94
N ASN A 190 0.17 -8.86 -9.40
CA ASN A 190 0.46 -8.86 -10.82
C ASN A 190 -0.08 -10.15 -11.48
N PRO A 191 -0.95 -10.02 -12.49
CA PRO A 191 -1.43 -11.19 -13.20
C PRO A 191 -0.27 -11.92 -13.88
N PRO A 192 -0.36 -13.25 -14.07
CA PRO A 192 0.61 -13.98 -14.87
C PRO A 192 0.73 -13.36 -16.28
N LYS A 193 1.94 -13.36 -16.85
CA LYS A 193 2.17 -12.84 -18.21
C LYS A 193 1.16 -13.42 -19.19
N GLY A 194 0.45 -12.54 -19.90
CA GLY A 194 -0.59 -12.92 -20.87
C GLY A 194 -2.00 -13.06 -20.30
N SER A 195 -2.19 -12.86 -18.97
CA SER A 195 -3.53 -12.73 -18.40
C SER A 195 -4.06 -11.31 -18.59
N PRO A 196 -5.39 -11.12 -18.79
CA PRO A 196 -5.96 -9.78 -18.80
C PRO A 196 -5.76 -9.05 -17.48
N ASP A 197 -5.45 -7.77 -17.54
CA ASP A 197 -5.30 -6.92 -16.32
C ASP A 197 -6.66 -6.67 -15.66
N THR A 198 -7.75 -6.78 -16.43
CA THR A 198 -9.11 -6.56 -15.94
C THR A 198 -9.67 -7.78 -15.21
N LEU A 199 -10.49 -7.53 -14.18
CA LEU A 199 -11.30 -8.57 -13.56
C LEU A 199 -12.30 -9.10 -14.60
N ILE A 200 -12.13 -10.37 -15.01
CA ILE A 200 -13.08 -11.05 -15.88
C ILE A 200 -13.99 -11.90 -15.01
N SER A 201 -15.25 -11.52 -14.97
CA SER A 201 -16.30 -12.35 -14.40
C SER A 201 -16.66 -13.45 -15.41
N ALA A 202 -16.37 -14.70 -15.05
CA ALA A 202 -16.83 -15.80 -15.88
C ALA A 202 -18.36 -15.94 -15.76
N PRO A 203 -19.10 -16.10 -16.86
CA PRO A 203 -20.55 -16.33 -16.81
C PRO A 203 -20.88 -17.50 -15.89
N GLY A 204 -21.80 -17.28 -14.92
CA GLY A 204 -22.23 -18.31 -13.99
C GLY A 204 -21.36 -18.51 -12.75
N VAL A 205 -20.36 -17.67 -12.52
CA VAL A 205 -19.68 -17.58 -11.22
C VAL A 205 -20.45 -16.61 -10.33
N THR A 206 -20.90 -17.08 -9.18
CA THR A 206 -21.62 -16.29 -8.19
C THR A 206 -20.90 -16.32 -6.85
N VAL A 207 -21.15 -15.30 -6.04
CA VAL A 207 -20.66 -15.19 -4.67
C VAL A 207 -21.86 -15.30 -3.72
N HIS A 208 -21.86 -16.35 -2.93
CA HIS A 208 -22.87 -16.54 -1.90
C HIS A 208 -22.50 -15.71 -0.66
N VAL A 209 -23.41 -14.81 -0.28
CA VAL A 209 -23.25 -13.96 0.90
C VAL A 209 -23.97 -14.64 2.08
N PRO A 210 -23.34 -14.79 3.24
CA PRO A 210 -23.95 -15.38 4.40
C PRO A 210 -24.88 -14.37 5.08
N THR A 211 -26.02 -14.14 4.49
CA THR A 211 -27.15 -13.44 5.11
C THR A 211 -28.20 -14.46 5.52
N GLU A 212 -29.11 -14.10 6.44
CA GLU A 212 -30.21 -14.98 6.87
C GLU A 212 -31.06 -15.54 5.70
N ARG A 213 -30.97 -14.92 4.52
CA ARG A 213 -31.70 -15.31 3.31
C ARG A 213 -30.84 -15.93 2.21
N GLY A 214 -29.50 -16.02 2.41
CA GLY A 214 -28.59 -16.64 1.44
C GLY A 214 -28.65 -15.95 0.06
N GLN A 215 -28.17 -14.72 -0.03
CA GLN A 215 -28.15 -13.98 -1.30
C GLN A 215 -26.98 -14.43 -2.17
N GLU A 216 -27.25 -14.68 -3.47
CA GLU A 216 -26.21 -14.85 -4.48
C GLU A 216 -26.03 -13.54 -5.25
N LEU A 217 -24.77 -13.10 -5.33
CA LEU A 217 -24.36 -11.88 -6.03
C LEU A 217 -23.45 -12.25 -7.21
N SER A 218 -23.40 -11.39 -8.23
CA SER A 218 -22.28 -11.44 -9.18
C SER A 218 -20.96 -11.11 -8.44
N ILE A 219 -19.82 -11.39 -9.07
CA ILE A 219 -18.53 -11.01 -8.48
C ILE A 219 -18.45 -9.50 -8.29
N GLU A 220 -18.87 -8.74 -9.31
CA GLU A 220 -18.90 -7.29 -9.33
C GLU A 220 -19.76 -6.72 -8.19
N ASP A 221 -20.97 -7.26 -8.02
CA ASP A 221 -21.88 -6.82 -6.95
C ASP A 221 -21.37 -7.18 -5.55
N ALA A 222 -20.51 -8.18 -5.41
CA ALA A 222 -19.93 -8.62 -4.15
C ALA A 222 -18.74 -7.76 -3.69
N ILE A 223 -18.05 -7.07 -4.61
CA ILE A 223 -16.84 -6.28 -4.30
C ILE A 223 -17.15 -5.14 -3.33
N GLU A 224 -18.15 -4.33 -3.59
CA GLU A 224 -18.46 -3.16 -2.75
C GLU A 224 -18.90 -3.51 -1.30
N PRO A 225 -19.74 -4.52 -1.08
CA PRO A 225 -20.01 -5.00 0.29
C PRO A 225 -18.76 -5.51 1.01
N MET A 226 -17.86 -6.22 0.33
CA MET A 226 -16.59 -6.67 0.91
C MET A 226 -15.70 -5.48 1.28
N ARG A 227 -15.54 -4.50 0.38
CA ARG A 227 -14.78 -3.27 0.63
C ARG A 227 -15.29 -2.53 1.86
N ARG A 228 -16.61 -2.28 1.94
CA ARG A 228 -17.24 -1.62 3.08
C ARG A 228 -16.95 -2.34 4.39
N LEU A 229 -17.02 -3.68 4.39
CA LEU A 229 -16.75 -4.47 5.58
C LEU A 229 -15.28 -4.35 6.00
N ILE A 230 -14.35 -4.47 5.05
CA ILE A 230 -12.91 -4.42 5.34
C ILE A 230 -12.44 -3.01 5.74
N ARG A 231 -13.09 -1.94 5.25
CA ARG A 231 -12.82 -0.58 5.74
C ARG A 231 -13.14 -0.40 7.21
N THR A 232 -14.12 -1.13 7.71
CA THR A 232 -14.37 -1.17 9.15
C THR A 232 -13.25 -1.98 9.80
N SER A 233 -12.51 -1.36 10.72
CA SER A 233 -11.43 -2.01 11.45
C SER A 233 -11.90 -3.24 12.21
N ASN A 234 -10.97 -4.14 12.47
CA ASN A 234 -11.22 -5.36 13.26
C ASN A 234 -12.27 -6.29 12.64
N LYS A 235 -12.33 -6.34 11.31
CA LYS A 235 -13.20 -7.27 10.57
C LYS A 235 -12.38 -8.33 9.86
N ALA A 236 -12.96 -9.53 9.81
CA ALA A 236 -12.41 -10.67 9.09
C ALA A 236 -13.41 -11.16 8.05
N ILE A 237 -12.94 -11.41 6.83
CA ILE A 237 -13.68 -12.10 5.79
C ILE A 237 -12.93 -13.35 5.35
N ARG A 238 -13.68 -14.39 5.01
CA ARG A 238 -13.15 -15.63 4.45
C ARG A 238 -13.76 -15.85 3.06
N ILE A 239 -12.90 -15.98 2.04
CA ILE A 239 -13.30 -16.27 0.66
C ILE A 239 -13.01 -17.74 0.40
N THR A 240 -14.05 -18.55 0.19
CA THR A 240 -13.93 -20.00 -0.05
C THR A 240 -14.50 -20.36 -1.43
N GLY A 241 -14.17 -21.55 -1.91
CA GLY A 241 -14.67 -22.09 -3.18
C GLY A 241 -13.68 -23.03 -3.85
N LEU A 242 -14.08 -23.62 -4.98
CA LEU A 242 -13.25 -24.56 -5.74
C LEU A 242 -11.96 -23.90 -6.26
N SER A 243 -10.97 -24.71 -6.58
CA SER A 243 -9.76 -24.21 -7.25
C SER A 243 -10.10 -23.62 -8.63
N GLY A 244 -9.42 -22.54 -9.00
CA GLY A 244 -9.58 -21.90 -10.31
C GLY A 244 -10.79 -20.97 -10.46
N VAL A 245 -11.68 -20.84 -9.47
CA VAL A 245 -12.86 -19.93 -9.55
C VAL A 245 -12.53 -18.46 -9.33
N GLY A 246 -11.27 -18.09 -9.21
CA GLY A 246 -10.86 -16.69 -9.11
C GLY A 246 -10.82 -16.07 -7.70
N LYS A 247 -10.84 -16.87 -6.62
CA LYS A 247 -10.83 -16.35 -5.24
C LYS A 247 -9.73 -15.33 -4.93
N THR A 248 -8.48 -15.66 -5.31
CA THR A 248 -7.34 -14.76 -5.13
C THR A 248 -7.51 -13.49 -5.96
N ARG A 249 -8.09 -13.60 -7.16
CA ARG A 249 -8.38 -12.44 -8.01
C ARG A 249 -9.47 -11.55 -7.40
N ILE A 250 -10.46 -12.11 -6.72
CA ILE A 250 -11.44 -11.34 -5.95
C ILE A 250 -10.75 -10.56 -4.83
N ALA A 251 -9.85 -11.21 -4.05
CA ALA A 251 -9.09 -10.51 -3.02
C ALA A 251 -8.23 -9.36 -3.59
N GLN A 252 -7.64 -9.54 -4.78
CA GLN A 252 -6.91 -8.48 -5.50
C GLN A 252 -7.84 -7.35 -5.95
N ALA A 253 -9.01 -7.71 -6.50
CA ALA A 253 -9.99 -6.76 -7.02
C ALA A 253 -10.52 -5.78 -5.95
N LEU A 254 -10.44 -6.14 -4.67
CA LEU A 254 -10.81 -5.22 -3.58
C LEU A 254 -9.91 -3.97 -3.54
N PHE A 255 -8.68 -4.07 -4.05
CA PHE A 255 -7.69 -2.98 -4.10
C PHE A 255 -7.50 -2.42 -5.51
N ASP A 256 -8.24 -2.93 -6.50
CA ASP A 256 -8.08 -2.55 -7.90
C ASP A 256 -8.94 -1.33 -8.23
N GLU A 257 -8.30 -0.25 -8.68
CA GLU A 257 -8.97 1.00 -9.06
C GLU A 257 -9.84 0.87 -10.30
N THR A 258 -9.58 -0.14 -11.13
CA THR A 258 -10.37 -0.38 -12.36
C THR A 258 -11.64 -1.16 -12.09
N VAL A 259 -11.86 -1.65 -10.87
CA VAL A 259 -13.00 -2.49 -10.50
C VAL A 259 -13.92 -1.74 -9.54
N GLY A 260 -15.12 -1.44 -10.00
CA GLY A 260 -16.13 -0.73 -9.22
C GLY A 260 -15.72 0.69 -8.84
N THR A 261 -16.20 1.15 -7.70
CA THR A 261 -15.89 2.47 -7.14
C THR A 261 -15.18 2.31 -5.81
N ASP A 262 -14.40 3.32 -5.40
CA ASP A 262 -13.84 3.42 -4.05
C ASP A 262 -13.01 2.18 -3.62
N PRO A 263 -11.86 1.88 -4.25
CA PRO A 263 -10.99 0.75 -3.94
C PRO A 263 -10.41 0.85 -2.52
N LEU A 264 -10.00 -0.29 -1.96
CA LEU A 264 -9.21 -0.28 -0.72
C LEU A 264 -7.81 0.26 -1.01
N ASP A 265 -7.24 0.96 -0.03
CA ASP A 265 -5.88 1.45 -0.11
C ASP A 265 -4.87 0.29 -0.26
N ARG A 266 -4.10 0.30 -1.34
CA ARG A 266 -3.08 -0.71 -1.65
C ARG A 266 -1.94 -0.71 -0.64
N THR A 267 -1.67 0.44 -0.03
CA THR A 267 -0.49 0.64 0.82
C THR A 267 -0.62 0.03 2.20
N ILE A 268 -1.84 -0.30 2.62
CA ILE A 268 -2.12 -1.02 3.86
C ILE A 268 -2.19 -2.55 3.67
N ALA A 269 -2.05 -3.05 2.43
CA ALA A 269 -2.16 -4.48 2.12
C ALA A 269 -0.87 -5.24 2.42
N VAL A 270 -0.97 -6.28 3.22
CA VAL A 270 0.11 -7.20 3.59
C VAL A 270 -0.30 -8.61 3.22
N TYR A 271 0.35 -9.20 2.23
CA TYR A 271 -0.02 -10.51 1.66
C TYR A 271 0.96 -11.62 2.04
N VAL A 272 0.42 -12.82 2.21
CA VAL A 272 1.20 -14.05 2.35
C VAL A 272 0.45 -15.25 1.80
N ASP A 273 1.20 -16.20 1.24
CA ASP A 273 0.72 -17.58 1.00
C ASP A 273 1.17 -18.47 2.16
N THR A 274 0.22 -18.96 2.96
CA THR A 274 0.53 -19.75 4.15
C THR A 274 1.14 -21.11 3.83
N GLY A 275 1.01 -21.59 2.60
CA GLY A 275 1.65 -22.82 2.13
C GLY A 275 3.17 -22.71 1.88
N GLN A 276 3.74 -21.50 2.00
CA GLN A 276 5.18 -21.25 1.76
C GLN A 276 6.00 -21.08 3.05
N ASP A 277 5.50 -21.52 4.19
CA ASP A 277 6.15 -21.43 5.50
C ASP A 277 6.71 -20.01 5.76
N PRO A 278 5.84 -18.99 5.89
CA PRO A 278 6.29 -17.61 6.03
C PRO A 278 7.00 -17.38 7.36
N ASP A 279 8.04 -16.54 7.30
CA ASP A 279 8.73 -16.03 8.49
C ASP A 279 8.66 -14.50 8.52
N PRO A 280 8.00 -13.91 9.54
CA PRO A 280 7.34 -14.55 10.69
C PRO A 280 6.06 -15.29 10.30
N SER A 281 5.61 -16.19 11.18
CA SER A 281 4.32 -16.87 11.00
C SER A 281 3.16 -15.86 10.93
N ALA A 282 2.05 -16.24 10.29
CA ALA A 282 0.87 -15.39 10.17
C ALA A 282 0.35 -14.85 11.51
N SER A 283 0.40 -15.69 12.56
CA SER A 283 0.00 -15.28 13.91
C SER A 283 0.95 -14.22 14.49
N ALA A 284 2.25 -14.42 14.35
CA ALA A 284 3.25 -13.48 14.85
C ALA A 284 3.23 -12.13 14.08
N MET A 285 2.94 -12.18 12.77
CA MET A 285 2.75 -10.97 11.96
C MET A 285 1.52 -10.19 12.42
N LEU A 286 0.38 -10.87 12.62
CA LEU A 286 -0.84 -10.23 13.10
C LEU A 286 -0.65 -9.61 14.49
N ASP A 287 -0.04 -10.33 15.44
CA ASP A 287 0.21 -9.81 16.79
C ASP A 287 1.01 -8.51 16.78
N ARG A 288 1.93 -8.37 15.84
CA ARG A 288 2.73 -7.16 15.70
C ARG A 288 1.99 -6.01 15.02
N LEU A 289 1.24 -6.28 13.96
CA LEU A 289 0.38 -5.27 13.33
C LEU A 289 -0.59 -4.67 14.37
N ILE A 290 -1.19 -5.53 15.20
CA ILE A 290 -2.07 -5.09 16.29
C ILE A 290 -1.30 -4.26 17.34
N ALA A 291 -0.14 -4.73 17.77
CA ALA A 291 0.67 -4.04 18.78
C ALA A 291 1.17 -2.66 18.32
N GLU A 292 1.40 -2.49 17.01
CA GLU A 292 1.81 -1.21 16.43
C GLU A 292 0.66 -0.23 16.23
N GLY A 293 -0.59 -0.68 16.36
CA GLY A 293 -1.79 0.16 16.24
C GLY A 293 -1.98 0.80 14.88
N ARG A 294 -1.46 0.17 13.80
CA ARG A 294 -1.49 0.72 12.45
C ARG A 294 -2.60 0.10 11.62
N ARG A 295 -3.19 0.93 10.76
CA ARG A 295 -4.14 0.42 9.77
C ARG A 295 -3.44 -0.54 8.81
N ALA A 296 -3.91 -1.80 8.76
CA ALA A 296 -3.43 -2.80 7.82
C ALA A 296 -4.56 -3.76 7.42
N VAL A 297 -4.47 -4.28 6.19
CA VAL A 297 -5.29 -5.40 5.72
C VAL A 297 -4.36 -6.58 5.46
N MET A 298 -4.47 -7.60 6.30
CA MET A 298 -3.68 -8.81 6.18
C MET A 298 -4.41 -9.83 5.29
N ILE A 299 -3.75 -10.29 4.23
CA ILE A 299 -4.33 -11.17 3.22
C ILE A 299 -3.58 -12.49 3.24
N LEU A 300 -4.28 -13.59 3.55
CA LEU A 300 -3.71 -14.92 3.59
C LEU A 300 -4.31 -15.80 2.49
N ASN A 301 -3.46 -16.29 1.61
CA ASN A 301 -3.85 -17.33 0.64
C ASN A 301 -3.56 -18.72 1.23
N ASN A 302 -4.32 -19.73 0.79
CA ASN A 302 -4.23 -21.11 1.30
C ASN A 302 -4.35 -21.22 2.83
N CYS A 303 -5.24 -20.41 3.42
CA CYS A 303 -5.39 -20.31 4.87
C CYS A 303 -6.35 -21.35 5.43
N PRO A 304 -5.86 -22.37 6.19
CA PRO A 304 -6.72 -23.38 6.81
C PRO A 304 -7.77 -22.78 7.74
N SER A 305 -8.87 -23.49 7.93
CA SER A 305 -10.04 -23.00 8.67
C SER A 305 -9.74 -22.73 10.15
N ASP A 306 -8.94 -23.54 10.78
CA ASP A 306 -8.49 -23.38 12.16
C ASP A 306 -7.58 -22.13 12.32
N LEU A 307 -6.67 -21.93 11.38
CA LEU A 307 -5.83 -20.72 11.36
C LEU A 307 -6.68 -19.47 11.13
N HIS A 308 -7.63 -19.50 10.17
CA HIS A 308 -8.56 -18.39 9.97
C HIS A 308 -9.31 -18.05 11.28
N SER A 309 -9.89 -19.06 11.93
CA SER A 309 -10.68 -18.86 13.16
C SER A 309 -9.85 -18.24 14.28
N ALA A 310 -8.61 -18.73 14.47
CA ALA A 310 -7.69 -18.19 15.47
C ALA A 310 -7.31 -16.73 15.18
N LEU A 311 -6.99 -16.41 13.92
CA LEU A 311 -6.64 -15.04 13.52
C LEU A 311 -7.83 -14.10 13.56
N ALA A 312 -9.01 -14.55 13.11
CA ALA A 312 -10.24 -13.75 13.15
C ALA A 312 -10.65 -13.40 14.59
N ALA A 313 -10.51 -14.33 15.53
CA ALA A 313 -10.73 -14.08 16.95
C ALA A 313 -9.76 -13.01 17.49
N LYS A 314 -8.47 -13.08 17.14
CA LYS A 314 -7.48 -12.06 17.52
C LYS A 314 -7.80 -10.69 16.94
N VAL A 315 -8.17 -10.61 15.66
CA VAL A 315 -8.57 -9.37 14.99
C VAL A 315 -9.76 -8.74 15.70
N SER A 316 -10.78 -9.54 16.00
CA SER A 316 -12.01 -9.05 16.65
C SER A 316 -11.81 -8.62 18.11
N ALA A 317 -10.88 -9.25 18.83
CA ALA A 317 -10.56 -8.93 20.22
C ALA A 317 -9.52 -7.82 20.36
N GLY A 318 -8.78 -7.51 19.30
CA GLY A 318 -7.67 -6.57 19.32
C GLY A 318 -8.12 -5.10 19.35
N ASN A 319 -7.33 -4.27 20.03
CA ASN A 319 -7.46 -2.82 20.00
C ASN A 319 -6.68 -2.19 18.82
N GLY A 320 -6.24 -3.03 17.87
CA GLY A 320 -5.51 -2.59 16.69
C GLY A 320 -6.45 -2.19 15.55
N ASP A 321 -5.88 -1.61 14.52
CA ASP A 321 -6.59 -1.21 13.29
C ASP A 321 -6.28 -2.19 12.15
N VAL A 322 -6.50 -3.49 12.36
CA VAL A 322 -6.20 -4.54 11.38
C VAL A 322 -7.47 -5.24 10.92
N SER A 323 -7.61 -5.42 9.60
CA SER A 323 -8.63 -6.28 9.00
C SER A 323 -7.99 -7.50 8.35
N LEU A 324 -8.73 -8.60 8.24
CA LEU A 324 -8.24 -9.89 7.75
C LEU A 324 -9.04 -10.35 6.53
N ILE A 325 -8.33 -10.76 5.48
CA ILE A 325 -8.89 -11.46 4.33
C ILE A 325 -8.20 -12.82 4.23
N THR A 326 -8.95 -13.91 4.26
CA THR A 326 -8.40 -15.25 4.04
C THR A 326 -9.02 -15.90 2.83
N VAL A 327 -8.20 -16.61 2.07
CA VAL A 327 -8.59 -17.33 0.85
C VAL A 327 -8.25 -18.81 1.02
N GLU A 328 -9.21 -19.70 0.76
CA GLU A 328 -9.02 -21.13 0.92
C GLU A 328 -9.71 -21.92 -0.18
N TYR A 329 -9.11 -23.07 -0.51
CA TYR A 329 -9.75 -24.13 -1.24
C TYR A 329 -10.50 -25.03 -0.26
N ASP A 330 -11.82 -24.98 -0.23
CA ASP A 330 -12.60 -25.86 0.62
C ASP A 330 -13.74 -26.53 -0.15
N ILE A 331 -13.72 -27.86 -0.14
CA ILE A 331 -14.77 -28.73 -0.65
C ILE A 331 -15.68 -29.22 0.50
N ARG A 332 -15.25 -29.06 1.75
CA ARG A 332 -15.81 -29.78 2.90
C ARG A 332 -16.78 -28.97 3.78
N ASP A 333 -16.95 -27.69 3.51
CA ASP A 333 -17.79 -26.82 4.33
C ASP A 333 -19.30 -26.91 4.02
N ASP A 334 -19.82 -28.11 3.84
CA ASP A 334 -21.28 -28.33 3.89
C ASP A 334 -21.83 -28.43 5.33
N LYS A 335 -20.96 -28.33 6.34
CA LYS A 335 -21.37 -28.27 7.74
C LYS A 335 -21.04 -26.91 8.32
N PRO A 336 -22.02 -26.18 8.89
CA PRO A 336 -21.72 -25.05 9.75
C PRO A 336 -20.98 -25.62 10.97
N HIS A 337 -19.65 -25.46 11.00
CA HIS A 337 -18.90 -25.76 12.21
C HIS A 337 -19.24 -24.73 13.28
N ASP A 338 -19.39 -25.20 14.50
CA ASP A 338 -19.71 -24.48 15.73
C ASP A 338 -19.07 -23.09 15.78
N LEU A 339 -19.86 -22.13 15.35
CA LEU A 339 -19.53 -20.72 15.44
C LEU A 339 -19.87 -20.30 16.86
N SER A 340 -18.88 -19.77 17.55
CA SER A 340 -19.14 -19.03 18.79
C SER A 340 -20.26 -18.00 18.53
N PRO A 341 -21.30 -17.94 19.32
CA PRO A 341 -22.51 -17.15 19.01
C PRO A 341 -22.27 -15.64 18.92
N ASP A 342 -21.10 -15.15 19.33
CA ASP A 342 -20.86 -13.72 19.49
C ASP A 342 -20.24 -13.01 18.28
N LEU A 343 -19.70 -13.74 17.28
CA LEU A 343 -19.17 -13.14 16.06
C LEU A 343 -19.21 -14.16 14.90
N PRO A 344 -20.22 -14.14 14.03
CA PRO A 344 -20.21 -14.97 12.84
C PRO A 344 -19.08 -14.51 11.92
N PRO A 345 -18.09 -15.36 11.61
CA PRO A 345 -17.16 -15.07 10.52
C PRO A 345 -17.97 -14.91 9.24
N ILE A 346 -17.78 -13.82 8.51
CA ILE A 346 -18.50 -13.58 7.28
C ILE A 346 -17.82 -14.40 6.18
N PHE A 347 -18.45 -15.53 5.82
CA PHE A 347 -17.98 -16.41 4.76
C PHE A 347 -18.54 -15.98 3.42
N TRP A 348 -17.66 -15.76 2.46
CA TRP A 348 -18.04 -15.50 1.07
C TRP A 348 -17.67 -16.71 0.23
N ARG A 349 -18.68 -17.44 -0.24
CA ARG A 349 -18.45 -18.66 -1.03
C ARG A 349 -18.59 -18.38 -2.51
N VAL A 350 -17.50 -18.55 -3.24
CA VAL A 350 -17.50 -18.43 -4.71
C VAL A 350 -17.94 -19.75 -5.31
N ARG A 351 -19.04 -19.74 -6.05
CA ARG A 351 -19.58 -20.90 -6.76
C ARG A 351 -19.40 -20.70 -8.26
N GLY A 352 -18.80 -21.66 -8.95
CA GLY A 352 -18.77 -21.73 -10.40
C GLY A 352 -19.78 -22.76 -10.89
N LEU A 353 -20.43 -22.51 -12.02
CA LEU A 353 -21.16 -23.56 -12.73
C LEU A 353 -20.13 -24.62 -13.16
N ILE A 354 -20.20 -25.81 -12.61
CA ILE A 354 -19.57 -26.97 -13.23
C ILE A 354 -20.41 -27.26 -14.47
N SER A 355 -20.03 -26.67 -15.62
CA SER A 355 -20.62 -27.08 -16.89
C SER A 355 -20.34 -28.58 -17.03
N GLY A 356 -21.39 -29.37 -17.18
CA GLY A 356 -21.31 -30.82 -17.34
C GLY A 356 -20.65 -31.19 -18.68
N ALA A 357 -19.36 -30.94 -18.80
CA ALA A 357 -18.55 -31.37 -19.91
C ALA A 357 -17.53 -32.40 -19.43
N THR A 358 -17.94 -33.65 -19.57
CA THR A 358 -17.05 -34.82 -19.74
C THR A 358 -15.93 -35.01 -18.72
N ARG A 359 -16.22 -35.86 -17.73
CA ARG A 359 -15.19 -36.70 -17.16
C ARG A 359 -14.55 -37.53 -18.30
N ARG A 360 -13.52 -37.03 -18.96
CA ARG A 360 -12.53 -37.87 -19.62
C ARG A 360 -11.69 -38.50 -18.52
N ALA A 361 -11.98 -39.75 -18.23
CA ALA A 361 -11.09 -40.58 -17.45
C ALA A 361 -9.72 -40.55 -18.15
N PHE A 362 -8.71 -40.07 -17.45
CA PHE A 362 -7.33 -40.30 -17.84
C PHE A 362 -7.07 -41.81 -17.70
N PRO A 363 -6.60 -42.48 -18.74
CA PRO A 363 -6.17 -43.87 -18.58
C PRO A 363 -5.00 -43.94 -17.58
N ALA A 364 -5.11 -44.84 -16.63
CA ALA A 364 -4.02 -45.11 -15.71
C ALA A 364 -2.73 -45.48 -16.49
N PRO A 365 -1.55 -44.98 -16.09
CA PRO A 365 -0.30 -45.42 -16.70
C PRO A 365 -0.10 -46.89 -16.39
N SER A 366 0.05 -47.69 -17.44
CA SER A 366 0.52 -49.10 -17.35
C SER A 366 1.97 -49.08 -16.86
N LEU A 367 2.19 -49.59 -15.68
CA LEU A 367 3.53 -49.93 -15.17
C LEU A 367 4.10 -51.13 -15.94
N PRO A 368 5.42 -51.12 -16.22
CA PRO A 368 6.11 -52.24 -16.83
C PRO A 368 6.30 -53.45 -15.91
#